data_c86c2d5c1fdce0d34e5547fe24e606bc
#
_entry.id   c86c2d5c1fdce0d34e5547fe24e606bc
#
_cell.length_a   1.000
_cell.length_b   1.000
_cell.length_c   1.000
_cell.angle_alpha   90.00
_cell.angle_beta   90.00
_cell.angle_gamma   90.00
#
_symmetry.space_group_name_H-M   'P 1'
#
loop_
_entity.id
_entity.type
_entity.pdbx_description
1 polymer ?
#
loop_
_entity_poly.entity_id
_entity_poly.type
_entity_poly.pdbx_seq_one_letter_code
_entity_poly.pdbx_strand_id
1 'polypeptide(L)'
;MSKTPAEMTDIKMTWTPLASEIAREAGARLREFFAEGVATEYKGDVDLVTVADRTVEKLIRTRLGEVFPQHGIYGEEGTRERMEQEFRWYVDPLDGTTNFAHGFPQFCVSMGLEQRGPALTADEDGTIVAAVIYDPMRDELFTAERGRGASVNGKPLHASKTAALAESLVATGFPSRKRHQSPNIHFYHEFTLRSHGVRRAGSAALDLAYVAAGRLEAFWEFNLNPWDTAAGVLLVTEAGGRVSDFAGGNFKLESQEVLATNGLIHDEMVALFQDLFAGRDLAPIPSAQEFAAMRELRAKGLE
;
A
#
# COMPACT_ATOMS: atom_id res chain seq x y z
N MET A 1 25.32 -18.75 -40.73
CA MET A 1 24.58 -19.52 -39.75
C MET A 1 23.50 -18.60 -39.20
N SER A 2 22.26 -18.77 -39.63
CA SER A 2 21.11 -17.99 -39.16
C SER A 2 20.71 -18.51 -37.78
N LYS A 3 20.65 -17.63 -36.80
CA LYS A 3 20.12 -17.94 -35.46
C LYS A 3 18.66 -18.36 -35.60
N THR A 4 18.30 -19.44 -34.96
CA THR A 4 16.91 -19.95 -34.91
C THR A 4 15.98 -18.99 -34.15
N PRO A 5 14.68 -18.93 -34.47
CA PRO A 5 13.70 -18.06 -33.78
C PRO A 5 13.61 -18.25 -32.25
N ALA A 6 14.08 -19.39 -31.75
CA ALA A 6 14.10 -19.70 -30.30
C ALA A 6 15.24 -18.99 -29.53
N GLU A 7 16.27 -18.47 -30.22
CA GLU A 7 17.40 -17.76 -29.60
C GLU A 7 17.17 -16.23 -29.47
N MET A 8 16.02 -15.72 -29.91
CA MET A 8 15.67 -14.31 -29.82
C MET A 8 14.75 -13.94 -28.63
N THR A 9 14.48 -14.88 -27.70
CA THR A 9 13.43 -14.73 -26.69
C THR A 9 13.94 -14.48 -25.27
N ASP A 10 15.13 -13.95 -25.07
CA ASP A 10 15.63 -13.69 -23.69
C ASP A 10 16.29 -12.32 -23.50
N ILE A 11 15.78 -11.29 -24.14
CA ILE A 11 15.90 -9.94 -23.58
C ILE A 11 14.73 -9.83 -22.58
N LYS A 12 14.96 -10.31 -21.34
CA LYS A 12 14.03 -10.07 -20.23
C LYS A 12 13.87 -8.56 -20.10
N MET A 13 12.78 -8.06 -20.64
CA MET A 13 12.42 -6.64 -20.55
C MET A 13 12.26 -6.31 -19.07
N THR A 14 13.06 -5.40 -18.54
CA THR A 14 12.95 -4.89 -17.19
C THR A 14 12.14 -3.60 -17.24
N TRP A 15 11.03 -3.55 -16.49
CA TRP A 15 10.15 -2.38 -16.48
C TRP A 15 10.56 -1.36 -15.42
N THR A 16 11.12 -1.83 -14.30
CA THR A 16 11.42 -1.00 -13.14
C THR A 16 12.41 0.13 -13.37
N PRO A 17 13.46 0.03 -14.19
CA PRO A 17 14.37 1.16 -14.42
C PRO A 17 13.65 2.40 -14.99
N LEU A 18 12.89 2.20 -16.08
CA LEU A 18 12.16 3.31 -16.71
C LEU A 18 11.00 3.83 -15.87
N ALA A 19 10.26 2.94 -15.21
CA ALA A 19 9.21 3.34 -14.27
C ALA A 19 9.80 4.10 -13.06
N SER A 20 11.01 3.75 -12.63
CA SER A 20 11.72 4.44 -11.54
C SER A 20 12.11 5.87 -11.91
N GLU A 21 12.53 6.10 -13.16
CA GLU A 21 12.80 7.46 -13.65
C GLU A 21 11.52 8.31 -13.63
N ILE A 22 10.40 7.74 -14.08
CA ILE A 22 9.09 8.40 -14.06
C ILE A 22 8.65 8.71 -12.61
N ALA A 23 8.78 7.75 -11.70
CA ALA A 23 8.43 7.95 -10.29
C ALA A 23 9.28 9.02 -9.61
N ARG A 24 10.60 9.09 -9.92
CA ARG A 24 11.48 10.15 -9.42
C ARG A 24 11.12 11.53 -9.97
N GLU A 25 10.80 11.63 -11.27
CA GLU A 25 10.32 12.87 -11.89
C GLU A 25 9.01 13.34 -11.24
N ALA A 26 8.07 12.43 -11.05
CA ALA A 26 6.81 12.68 -10.36
C ALA A 26 7.02 13.13 -8.91
N GLY A 27 7.87 12.43 -8.15
CA GLY A 27 8.19 12.78 -6.76
C GLY A 27 8.96 14.09 -6.64
N ALA A 28 9.80 14.45 -7.60
CA ALA A 28 10.43 15.77 -7.63
C ALA A 28 9.37 16.88 -7.75
N ARG A 29 8.36 16.66 -8.60
CA ARG A 29 7.24 17.58 -8.74
C ARG A 29 6.39 17.68 -7.48
N LEU A 30 6.16 16.55 -6.79
CA LEU A 30 5.48 16.56 -5.49
C LEU A 30 6.25 17.37 -4.44
N ARG A 31 7.59 17.24 -4.37
CA ARG A 31 8.39 18.04 -3.44
C ARG A 31 8.29 19.54 -3.71
N GLU A 32 8.25 19.97 -4.97
CA GLU A 32 8.06 21.38 -5.33
C GLU A 32 6.72 21.89 -4.80
N PHE A 33 5.62 21.17 -5.11
CA PHE A 33 4.30 21.52 -4.60
C PHE A 33 4.23 21.50 -3.07
N PHE A 34 4.85 20.53 -2.43
CA PHE A 34 4.87 20.41 -0.96
C PHE A 34 5.58 21.61 -0.31
N ALA A 35 6.69 22.07 -0.91
CA ALA A 35 7.44 23.23 -0.41
C ALA A 35 6.71 24.56 -0.63
N GLU A 36 5.96 24.68 -1.72
CA GLU A 36 5.20 25.89 -2.05
C GLU A 36 3.89 26.01 -1.24
N GLY A 37 3.37 24.88 -0.72
CA GLY A 37 2.02 24.78 -0.18
C GLY A 37 0.97 24.79 -1.30
N VAL A 38 0.03 23.89 -1.29
CA VAL A 38 -0.96 23.73 -2.38
C VAL A 38 -2.36 23.94 -1.87
N ALA A 39 -3.17 24.64 -2.66
CA ALA A 39 -4.60 24.73 -2.42
C ALA A 39 -5.25 23.34 -2.53
N THR A 40 -6.02 22.97 -1.52
CA THR A 40 -6.76 21.72 -1.46
C THR A 40 -8.17 21.91 -1.99
N GLU A 41 -8.66 20.92 -2.73
CA GLU A 41 -10.05 20.80 -3.16
C GLU A 41 -10.65 19.54 -2.57
N TYR A 42 -11.97 19.45 -2.51
CA TYR A 42 -12.68 18.26 -2.07
C TYR A 42 -13.32 17.55 -3.26
N LYS A 43 -13.06 16.25 -3.44
CA LYS A 43 -13.77 15.37 -4.39
C LYS A 43 -15.15 14.94 -3.89
N GLY A 44 -15.64 15.51 -2.80
CA GLY A 44 -16.87 15.18 -2.09
C GLY A 44 -16.79 15.71 -0.67
N ASP A 45 -17.54 15.11 0.25
CA ASP A 45 -17.65 15.64 1.62
C ASP A 45 -16.35 15.50 2.44
N VAL A 46 -15.47 14.54 2.09
CA VAL A 46 -14.28 14.19 2.92
C VAL A 46 -13.03 13.82 2.13
N ASP A 47 -13.11 13.57 0.83
CA ASP A 47 -11.95 13.18 0.03
C ASP A 47 -11.24 14.42 -0.49
N LEU A 48 -9.97 14.54 -0.13
CA LEU A 48 -9.11 15.62 -0.59
C LEU A 48 -8.49 15.26 -1.94
N VAL A 49 -8.35 16.26 -2.79
CA VAL A 49 -7.52 16.24 -3.98
C VAL A 49 -6.81 17.56 -4.08
N THR A 50 -5.59 17.54 -4.56
CA THR A 50 -4.85 18.77 -4.78
C THR A 50 -4.54 18.95 -6.27
N VAL A 51 -4.11 20.13 -6.65
CA VAL A 51 -3.58 20.37 -8.01
C VAL A 51 -2.37 19.46 -8.26
N ALA A 52 -1.64 19.07 -7.21
CA ALA A 52 -0.49 18.17 -7.30
C ALA A 52 -0.89 16.80 -7.82
N ASP A 53 -1.94 16.17 -7.26
CA ASP A 53 -2.43 14.84 -7.68
C ASP A 53 -2.69 14.80 -9.19
N ARG A 54 -3.50 15.72 -9.67
CA ARG A 54 -3.87 15.79 -11.11
C ARG A 54 -2.69 16.10 -12.02
N THR A 55 -1.80 16.99 -11.56
CA THR A 55 -0.61 17.38 -12.34
C THR A 55 0.36 16.22 -12.45
N VAL A 56 0.58 15.51 -11.35
CA VAL A 56 1.49 14.37 -11.30
C VAL A 56 0.90 13.17 -12.03
N GLU A 57 -0.41 12.88 -11.92
CA GLU A 57 -1.03 11.82 -12.75
C GLU A 57 -0.87 12.11 -14.23
N LYS A 58 -1.09 13.36 -14.66
CA LYS A 58 -0.88 13.76 -16.06
C LYS A 58 0.56 13.57 -16.52
N LEU A 59 1.54 13.91 -15.68
CA LEU A 59 2.96 13.68 -15.94
C LEU A 59 3.23 12.18 -16.12
N ILE A 60 2.87 11.35 -15.14
CA ILE A 60 3.08 9.90 -15.17
C ILE A 60 2.42 9.29 -16.41
N ARG A 61 1.17 9.65 -16.70
CA ARG A 61 0.41 9.19 -17.86
C ARG A 61 1.15 9.51 -19.18
N THR A 62 1.65 10.75 -19.30
CA THR A 62 2.37 11.19 -20.51
C THR A 62 3.65 10.38 -20.69
N ARG A 63 4.46 10.27 -19.62
CA ARG A 63 5.73 9.54 -19.62
C ARG A 63 5.53 8.05 -19.88
N LEU A 64 4.54 7.41 -19.24
CA LEU A 64 4.19 6.01 -19.52
C LEU A 64 3.75 5.81 -20.98
N GLY A 65 2.97 6.74 -21.54
CA GLY A 65 2.56 6.69 -22.93
C GLY A 65 3.72 6.80 -23.92
N GLU A 66 4.76 7.58 -23.59
CA GLU A 66 6.00 7.70 -24.39
C GLU A 66 6.87 6.43 -24.30
N VAL A 67 7.03 5.88 -23.10
CA VAL A 67 7.94 4.77 -22.82
C VAL A 67 7.30 3.41 -23.09
N PHE A 68 6.00 3.27 -22.74
CA PHE A 68 5.23 2.03 -22.89
C PHE A 68 3.92 2.27 -23.67
N PRO A 69 3.98 2.63 -24.95
CA PRO A 69 2.80 3.05 -25.73
C PRO A 69 1.73 1.96 -25.89
N GLN A 70 2.09 0.69 -25.65
CA GLN A 70 1.16 -0.45 -25.73
C GLN A 70 0.57 -0.85 -24.37
N HIS A 71 0.96 -0.19 -23.27
CA HIS A 71 0.41 -0.51 -21.96
C HIS A 71 -0.87 0.30 -21.66
N GLY A 72 -1.80 -0.32 -20.94
CA GLY A 72 -2.93 0.35 -20.35
C GLY A 72 -2.53 1.18 -19.12
N ILE A 73 -3.36 2.13 -18.73
CA ILE A 73 -3.15 2.96 -17.54
C ILE A 73 -4.48 3.10 -16.79
N TYR A 74 -4.45 2.76 -15.50
CA TYR A 74 -5.54 2.87 -14.57
C TYR A 74 -5.08 3.74 -13.37
N GLY A 75 -5.37 5.04 -13.43
CA GLY A 75 -4.98 6.02 -12.42
C GLY A 75 -6.11 6.36 -11.46
N GLU A 76 -5.75 6.83 -10.27
CA GLU A 76 -6.68 7.26 -9.22
C GLU A 76 -7.50 8.48 -9.65
N GLU A 77 -6.85 9.46 -10.30
CA GLU A 77 -7.45 10.74 -10.67
C GLU A 77 -8.34 10.67 -11.93
N GLY A 78 -8.62 9.46 -12.38
CA GLY A 78 -9.58 9.18 -13.44
C GLY A 78 -8.96 8.76 -14.76
N THR A 79 -7.65 8.63 -14.86
CA THR A 79 -7.04 8.06 -16.08
C THR A 79 -7.49 6.62 -16.30
N ARG A 80 -8.10 6.37 -17.47
CA ARG A 80 -8.54 5.05 -17.93
C ARG A 80 -8.19 4.96 -19.40
N GLU A 81 -7.01 4.43 -19.72
CA GLU A 81 -6.51 4.34 -21.09
C GLU A 81 -6.12 2.92 -21.44
N ARG A 82 -6.46 2.49 -22.65
CA ARG A 82 -6.05 1.20 -23.22
C ARG A 82 -6.24 0.02 -22.26
N MET A 83 -7.39 -0.02 -21.59
CA MET A 83 -7.71 -0.98 -20.51
C MET A 83 -7.66 -2.44 -20.96
N GLU A 84 -7.79 -2.71 -22.28
CA GLU A 84 -7.81 -4.05 -22.88
C GLU A 84 -6.41 -4.62 -23.17
N GLN A 85 -5.36 -3.87 -22.92
CA GLN A 85 -4.00 -4.30 -23.24
C GLN A 85 -3.50 -5.40 -22.29
N GLU A 86 -2.53 -6.20 -22.77
CA GLU A 86 -1.89 -7.27 -21.99
C GLU A 86 -1.22 -6.73 -20.71
N PHE A 87 -0.64 -5.52 -20.77
CA PHE A 87 -0.01 -4.87 -19.63
C PHE A 87 -0.78 -3.62 -19.23
N ARG A 88 -1.02 -3.47 -17.91
CA ARG A 88 -1.75 -2.33 -17.35
C ARG A 88 -1.05 -1.79 -16.11
N TRP A 89 -0.77 -0.50 -16.12
CA TRP A 89 -0.25 0.21 -14.95
C TRP A 89 -1.40 0.65 -14.03
N TYR A 90 -1.30 0.32 -12.78
CA TYR A 90 -2.05 0.94 -11.70
C TYR A 90 -1.22 2.07 -11.14
N VAL A 91 -1.77 3.28 -11.07
CA VAL A 91 -1.04 4.49 -10.70
C VAL A 91 -1.78 5.25 -9.63
N ASP A 92 -1.12 5.43 -8.50
CA ASP A 92 -1.46 6.44 -7.51
C ASP A 92 -0.39 7.55 -7.57
N PRO A 93 -0.77 8.75 -8.05
CA PRO A 93 0.16 9.86 -8.20
C PRO A 93 0.62 10.43 -6.86
N LEU A 94 -0.18 10.29 -5.80
CA LEU A 94 0.06 10.84 -4.47
C LEU A 94 -0.69 10.03 -3.39
N ASP A 95 -0.20 8.83 -3.06
CA ASP A 95 -0.70 8.10 -1.90
C ASP A 95 -0.34 8.87 -0.61
N GLY A 96 -1.34 9.23 0.15
CA GLY A 96 -1.22 10.10 1.32
C GLY A 96 -1.62 11.56 1.07
N THR A 97 -2.58 11.83 0.18
CA THR A 97 -3.08 13.18 -0.15
C THR A 97 -3.47 14.00 1.09
N THR A 98 -4.09 13.36 2.10
CA THR A 98 -4.42 14.04 3.37
C THR A 98 -3.16 14.52 4.09
N ASN A 99 -2.13 13.69 4.17
CA ASN A 99 -0.85 14.05 4.78
C ASN A 99 -0.21 15.22 4.03
N PHE A 100 -0.18 15.11 2.71
CA PHE A 100 0.36 16.13 1.82
C PHE A 100 -0.33 17.47 2.03
N ALA A 101 -1.66 17.50 2.03
CA ALA A 101 -2.47 18.69 2.22
C ALA A 101 -2.25 19.38 3.58
N HIS A 102 -1.88 18.61 4.60
CA HIS A 102 -1.58 19.11 5.94
C HIS A 102 -0.08 19.37 6.19
N GLY A 103 0.78 19.27 5.17
CA GLY A 103 2.22 19.47 5.35
C GLY A 103 2.91 18.36 6.15
N PHE A 104 2.28 17.16 6.26
CA PHE A 104 2.88 16.02 6.94
C PHE A 104 3.66 15.17 5.91
N PRO A 105 5.01 15.01 6.06
CA PRO A 105 5.88 14.45 5.03
C PRO A 105 5.84 12.90 4.97
N GLN A 106 4.65 12.34 4.77
CA GLN A 106 4.39 10.89 4.69
C GLN A 106 3.44 10.64 3.51
N PHE A 107 4.01 10.52 2.32
CA PHE A 107 3.32 10.30 1.06
C PHE A 107 4.28 9.75 0.00
N CYS A 108 3.75 9.14 -1.05
CA CYS A 108 4.58 8.58 -2.12
C CYS A 108 3.87 8.59 -3.48
N VAL A 109 4.62 8.25 -4.52
CA VAL A 109 4.12 7.82 -5.82
C VAL A 109 4.09 6.29 -5.84
N SER A 110 2.99 5.68 -6.24
CA SER A 110 2.84 4.24 -6.35
C SER A 110 2.49 3.82 -7.79
N MET A 111 3.24 2.86 -8.34
CA MET A 111 3.06 2.34 -9.70
C MET A 111 3.22 0.82 -9.70
N GLY A 112 2.14 0.08 -9.99
CA GLY A 112 2.15 -1.37 -10.15
C GLY A 112 1.83 -1.78 -11.58
N LEU A 113 2.60 -2.68 -12.17
CA LEU A 113 2.35 -3.23 -13.50
C LEU A 113 1.73 -4.61 -13.41
N GLU A 114 0.54 -4.73 -13.94
CA GLU A 114 -0.16 -5.99 -14.13
C GLU A 114 0.12 -6.57 -15.52
N GLN A 115 0.37 -7.86 -15.59
CA GLN A 115 0.28 -8.65 -16.80
C GLN A 115 -1.02 -9.44 -16.78
N ARG A 116 -1.85 -9.23 -17.81
CA ARG A 116 -3.14 -9.88 -18.00
C ARG A 116 -2.99 -11.03 -18.99
N GLY A 117 -3.59 -12.17 -18.70
CA GLY A 117 -3.62 -13.27 -19.65
C GLY A 117 -4.57 -12.99 -20.84
N PRO A 118 -4.35 -13.62 -22.00
CA PRO A 118 -5.17 -13.38 -23.20
C PRO A 118 -6.64 -13.82 -23.03
N ALA A 119 -6.96 -14.58 -21.99
CA ALA A 119 -8.31 -15.03 -21.67
C ALA A 119 -9.01 -14.18 -20.60
N LEU A 120 -8.33 -13.19 -20.01
CA LEU A 120 -8.91 -12.35 -18.96
C LEU A 120 -9.82 -11.29 -19.58
N THR A 121 -11.00 -11.11 -18.97
CA THR A 121 -11.90 -9.98 -19.24
C THR A 121 -11.35 -8.70 -18.59
N ALA A 122 -11.97 -7.56 -18.88
CA ALA A 122 -11.57 -6.28 -18.29
C ALA A 122 -11.65 -6.28 -16.75
N ASP A 123 -12.53 -7.14 -16.20
CA ASP A 123 -12.88 -7.20 -14.78
C ASP A 123 -12.15 -8.34 -14.01
N GLU A 124 -11.30 -9.13 -14.69
CA GLU A 124 -10.53 -10.19 -14.04
C GLU A 124 -9.10 -9.72 -13.75
N ASP A 125 -8.62 -10.00 -12.54
CA ASP A 125 -7.26 -9.68 -12.13
C ASP A 125 -6.22 -10.50 -12.89
N GLY A 126 -5.19 -9.83 -13.34
CA GLY A 126 -3.97 -10.45 -13.84
C GLY A 126 -2.96 -10.68 -12.73
N THR A 127 -1.71 -10.72 -13.12
CA THR A 127 -0.59 -10.94 -12.21
C THR A 127 0.27 -9.67 -12.14
N ILE A 128 0.51 -9.13 -10.96
CA ILE A 128 1.43 -8.00 -10.81
C ILE A 128 2.85 -8.49 -11.06
N VAL A 129 3.53 -7.86 -12.02
CA VAL A 129 4.87 -8.28 -12.51
C VAL A 129 5.97 -7.28 -12.23
N ALA A 130 5.64 -6.00 -12.01
CA ALA A 130 6.59 -4.98 -11.60
C ALA A 130 5.94 -3.98 -10.63
N ALA A 131 6.74 -3.43 -9.73
CA ALA A 131 6.34 -2.47 -8.72
C ALA A 131 7.38 -1.37 -8.55
N VAL A 132 6.91 -0.15 -8.40
CA VAL A 132 7.72 1.02 -8.03
C VAL A 132 6.92 1.84 -7.03
N ILE A 133 7.50 2.09 -5.85
CA ILE A 133 7.00 3.06 -4.87
C ILE A 133 8.13 4.02 -4.56
N TYR A 134 7.88 5.32 -4.68
CA TYR A 134 8.87 6.34 -4.39
C TYR A 134 8.41 7.31 -3.33
N ASP A 135 9.10 7.29 -2.18
CA ASP A 135 8.97 8.29 -1.13
C ASP A 135 9.90 9.49 -1.46
N PRO A 136 9.34 10.62 -1.90
CA PRO A 136 10.17 11.75 -2.30
C PRO A 136 10.77 12.51 -1.11
N MET A 137 10.22 12.36 0.09
CA MET A 137 10.69 13.09 1.27
C MET A 137 11.90 12.41 1.92
N ARG A 138 12.02 11.07 1.77
CA ARG A 138 13.15 10.27 2.27
C ARG A 138 14.12 9.88 1.17
N ASP A 139 13.80 10.16 -0.10
CA ASP A 139 14.51 9.68 -1.30
C ASP A 139 14.67 8.16 -1.28
N GLU A 140 13.58 7.45 -0.94
CA GLU A 140 13.55 5.99 -0.92
C GLU A 140 12.73 5.48 -2.11
N LEU A 141 13.40 4.76 -3.00
CA LEU A 141 12.81 4.11 -4.15
C LEU A 141 12.73 2.61 -3.91
N PHE A 142 11.53 2.12 -3.67
CA PHE A 142 11.22 0.70 -3.54
C PHE A 142 10.85 0.12 -4.89
N THR A 143 11.48 -1.00 -5.28
CA THR A 143 11.22 -1.66 -6.55
C THR A 143 11.14 -3.16 -6.38
N ALA A 144 10.28 -3.81 -7.17
CA ALA A 144 10.26 -5.26 -7.32
C ALA A 144 9.90 -5.66 -8.74
N GLU A 145 10.43 -6.78 -9.19
CA GLU A 145 9.96 -7.52 -10.37
C GLU A 145 9.71 -8.97 -9.97
N ARG A 146 8.62 -9.52 -10.45
CA ARG A 146 8.20 -10.89 -10.09
C ARG A 146 9.30 -11.91 -10.35
N GLY A 147 9.64 -12.68 -9.28
CA GLY A 147 10.70 -13.69 -9.30
C GLY A 147 12.11 -13.13 -9.29
N ARG A 148 12.29 -11.82 -9.00
CA ARG A 148 13.62 -11.18 -8.94
C ARG A 148 13.91 -10.52 -7.60
N GLY A 149 12.98 -10.62 -6.64
CA GLY A 149 13.09 -10.00 -5.33
C GLY A 149 12.72 -8.51 -5.33
N ALA A 150 12.79 -7.92 -4.15
CA ALA A 150 12.52 -6.51 -3.90
C ALA A 150 13.78 -5.77 -3.46
N SER A 151 13.81 -4.45 -3.69
CA SER A 151 14.93 -3.60 -3.27
C SER A 151 14.48 -2.20 -2.87
N VAL A 152 15.28 -1.52 -2.03
CA VAL A 152 15.19 -0.08 -1.79
C VAL A 152 16.50 0.58 -2.21
N ASN A 153 16.44 1.58 -3.09
CA ASN A 153 17.63 2.24 -3.65
C ASN A 153 18.68 1.23 -4.15
N GLY A 154 18.22 0.15 -4.79
CA GLY A 154 19.06 -0.93 -5.32
C GLY A 154 19.63 -1.90 -4.29
N LYS A 155 19.34 -1.74 -2.99
CA LYS A 155 19.72 -2.69 -1.94
C LYS A 155 18.61 -3.70 -1.72
N PRO A 156 18.89 -5.01 -1.72
CA PRO A 156 17.88 -6.04 -1.50
C PRO A 156 17.08 -5.82 -0.20
N LEU A 157 15.77 -6.06 -0.27
CA LEU A 157 14.85 -6.03 0.85
C LEU A 157 14.49 -7.44 1.30
N HIS A 158 14.25 -7.57 2.60
CA HIS A 158 13.69 -8.77 3.19
C HIS A 158 12.70 -8.36 4.29
N ALA A 159 11.56 -9.03 4.34
CA ALA A 159 10.63 -8.92 5.44
C ALA A 159 11.30 -9.27 6.78
N SER A 160 10.77 -8.75 7.88
CA SER A 160 11.37 -8.94 9.22
C SER A 160 11.35 -10.41 9.66
N LYS A 161 12.15 -10.74 10.67
CA LYS A 161 12.22 -12.09 11.25
C LYS A 161 11.50 -12.19 12.61
N THR A 162 10.76 -11.18 13.01
CA THR A 162 9.94 -11.19 14.22
C THR A 162 8.85 -12.25 14.09
N ALA A 163 8.79 -13.19 15.04
CA ALA A 163 7.92 -14.36 14.95
C ALA A 163 6.72 -14.33 15.92
N ALA A 164 6.57 -13.27 16.68
CA ALA A 164 5.47 -13.11 17.63
C ALA A 164 4.78 -11.76 17.45
N LEU A 165 3.46 -11.74 17.43
CA LEU A 165 2.68 -10.49 17.33
C LEU A 165 3.00 -9.55 18.48
N ALA A 166 3.22 -10.06 19.69
CA ALA A 166 3.56 -9.28 20.87
C ALA A 166 4.85 -8.45 20.74
N GLU A 167 5.75 -8.86 19.85
CA GLU A 167 7.02 -8.18 19.56
C GLU A 167 6.96 -7.35 18.27
N SER A 168 5.80 -7.28 17.64
CA SER A 168 5.61 -6.70 16.31
C SER A 168 5.20 -5.24 16.37
N LEU A 169 5.71 -4.45 15.40
CA LEU A 169 5.20 -3.13 15.07
C LEU A 169 4.33 -3.27 13.82
N VAL A 170 3.07 -2.91 13.93
CA VAL A 170 2.09 -3.10 12.85
C VAL A 170 1.48 -1.78 12.40
N ALA A 171 0.87 -1.74 11.22
CA ALA A 171 0.23 -0.54 10.70
C ALA A 171 -1.18 -0.83 10.17
N THR A 172 -1.99 0.23 10.11
CA THR A 172 -3.33 0.21 9.52
C THR A 172 -3.73 1.59 9.01
N GLY A 173 -4.76 1.62 8.17
CA GLY A 173 -5.44 2.83 7.77
C GLY A 173 -6.93 2.81 8.10
N PHE A 174 -7.57 3.93 7.85
CA PHE A 174 -9.02 4.09 8.00
C PHE A 174 -9.57 4.76 6.75
N PRO A 175 -10.62 4.22 6.14
CA PRO A 175 -11.21 4.82 4.96
C PRO A 175 -11.63 6.27 5.26
N SER A 176 -11.39 7.17 4.32
CA SER A 176 -11.75 8.59 4.46
C SER A 176 -13.25 8.78 4.61
N ARG A 177 -14.05 7.95 3.92
CA ARG A 177 -15.50 7.93 4.01
C ARG A 177 -15.99 6.96 5.08
N LYS A 178 -17.08 7.32 5.75
CA LYS A 178 -17.79 6.44 6.70
C LYS A 178 -16.91 5.88 7.83
N ARG A 179 -15.95 6.65 8.33
CA ARG A 179 -15.07 6.22 9.44
C ARG A 179 -15.82 5.69 10.65
N HIS A 180 -16.98 6.28 10.97
CA HIS A 180 -17.85 5.88 12.06
C HIS A 180 -18.52 4.51 11.86
N GLN A 181 -18.51 3.97 10.64
CA GLN A 181 -19.05 2.65 10.29
C GLN A 181 -17.95 1.60 10.09
N SER A 182 -16.69 2.01 10.16
CA SER A 182 -15.58 1.10 9.97
C SER A 182 -15.38 0.23 11.21
N PRO A 183 -15.35 -1.11 11.09
CA PRO A 183 -15.04 -1.99 12.21
C PRO A 183 -13.58 -1.85 12.64
N ASN A 184 -12.74 -1.17 11.88
CA ASN A 184 -11.30 -1.09 12.10
C ASN A 184 -10.92 -0.48 13.45
N ILE A 185 -11.82 0.26 14.11
CA ILE A 185 -11.56 0.77 15.46
C ILE A 185 -11.41 -0.38 16.48
N HIS A 186 -12.15 -1.46 16.33
CA HIS A 186 -12.03 -2.65 17.17
C HIS A 186 -10.72 -3.38 16.89
N PHE A 187 -10.36 -3.54 15.63
CA PHE A 187 -9.07 -4.15 15.24
C PHE A 187 -7.90 -3.30 15.73
N TYR A 188 -7.94 -1.98 15.52
CA TYR A 188 -6.92 -1.06 16.02
C TYR A 188 -6.72 -1.20 17.56
N HIS A 189 -7.82 -1.29 18.31
CA HIS A 189 -7.77 -1.46 19.76
C HIS A 189 -7.10 -2.79 20.14
N GLU A 190 -7.58 -3.91 19.59
CA GLU A 190 -7.07 -5.24 19.91
C GLU A 190 -5.59 -5.40 19.53
N PHE A 191 -5.20 -4.97 18.34
CA PHE A 191 -3.80 -5.02 17.92
C PHE A 191 -2.90 -4.10 18.76
N THR A 192 -3.42 -2.95 19.23
CA THR A 192 -2.67 -2.07 20.13
C THR A 192 -2.35 -2.77 21.47
N LEU A 193 -3.26 -3.60 21.97
CA LEU A 193 -3.05 -4.34 23.22
C LEU A 193 -2.14 -5.57 23.06
N ARG A 194 -1.99 -6.11 21.84
CA ARG A 194 -1.33 -7.39 21.56
C ARG A 194 0.00 -7.25 20.83
N SER A 195 0.40 -6.05 20.45
CA SER A 195 1.64 -5.76 19.72
C SER A 195 2.47 -4.69 20.43
N HIS A 196 3.69 -4.43 19.97
CA HIS A 196 4.45 -3.27 20.45
C HIS A 196 3.80 -1.93 20.09
N GLY A 197 2.87 -1.93 19.16
CA GLY A 197 2.06 -0.77 18.84
C GLY A 197 1.59 -0.74 17.40
N VAL A 198 0.56 0.06 17.15
CA VAL A 198 -0.04 0.25 15.83
C VAL A 198 0.34 1.63 15.29
N ARG A 199 0.73 1.69 14.04
CA ARG A 199 0.93 2.93 13.29
C ARG A 199 -0.27 3.20 12.40
N ARG A 200 -0.63 4.47 12.29
CA ARG A 200 -1.63 4.97 11.36
C ARG A 200 -0.96 6.12 10.57
N ALA A 201 -0.06 5.75 9.68
CA ALA A 201 0.79 6.71 8.98
C ALA A 201 0.06 7.43 7.83
N GLY A 202 -0.96 6.81 7.23
CA GLY A 202 -1.85 7.44 6.24
C GLY A 202 -1.34 7.43 4.81
N SER A 203 -0.52 6.43 4.46
CA SER A 203 -0.06 6.10 3.11
C SER A 203 0.02 4.58 3.04
N ALA A 204 -0.94 3.96 2.38
CA ALA A 204 -1.07 2.49 2.32
C ALA A 204 0.10 1.86 1.54
N ALA A 205 0.50 2.49 0.44
CA ALA A 205 1.63 2.03 -0.36
C ALA A 205 2.95 2.07 0.43
N LEU A 206 3.20 3.12 1.25
CA LEU A 206 4.37 3.17 2.12
C LEU A 206 4.29 2.16 3.26
N ASP A 207 3.12 1.94 3.86
CA ASP A 207 2.97 0.93 4.92
C ASP A 207 3.28 -0.47 4.37
N LEU A 208 2.81 -0.82 3.16
CA LEU A 208 3.19 -2.05 2.44
C LEU A 208 4.69 -2.12 2.13
N ALA A 209 5.28 -1.02 1.63
CA ALA A 209 6.72 -0.95 1.38
C ALA A 209 7.55 -1.14 2.65
N TYR A 210 7.06 -0.66 3.80
CA TYR A 210 7.73 -0.83 5.09
C TYR A 210 7.60 -2.26 5.64
N VAL A 211 6.50 -2.98 5.34
CA VAL A 211 6.43 -4.42 5.60
C VAL A 211 7.47 -5.16 4.77
N ALA A 212 7.58 -4.86 3.48
CA ALA A 212 8.60 -5.45 2.61
C ALA A 212 10.04 -5.15 3.09
N ALA A 213 10.26 -3.97 3.67
CA ALA A 213 11.55 -3.53 4.20
C ALA A 213 11.86 -4.06 5.60
N GLY A 214 10.97 -4.84 6.22
CA GLY A 214 11.12 -5.33 7.58
C GLY A 214 11.10 -4.25 8.66
N ARG A 215 10.52 -3.08 8.37
CA ARG A 215 10.30 -1.97 9.31
C ARG A 215 9.01 -2.10 10.07
N LEU A 216 8.06 -2.81 9.49
CA LEU A 216 6.79 -3.24 10.06
C LEU A 216 6.66 -4.74 9.86
N GLU A 217 6.00 -5.42 10.80
CA GLU A 217 5.70 -6.84 10.69
C GLU A 217 4.40 -7.10 9.96
N ALA A 218 3.46 -6.14 10.02
CA ALA A 218 2.19 -6.26 9.30
C ALA A 218 1.56 -4.90 8.97
N PHE A 219 0.71 -4.95 7.96
CA PHE A 219 -0.23 -3.90 7.59
C PHE A 219 -1.57 -4.54 7.24
N TRP A 220 -2.67 -3.90 7.69
CA TRP A 220 -4.03 -4.27 7.26
C TRP A 220 -4.87 -3.03 7.02
N GLU A 221 -5.74 -3.09 6.04
CA GLU A 221 -6.71 -2.02 5.78
C GLU A 221 -7.94 -2.54 5.06
N PHE A 222 -9.05 -1.78 5.16
CA PHE A 222 -10.31 -2.02 4.47
C PHE A 222 -10.51 -1.06 3.31
N ASN A 223 -11.13 -1.56 2.24
CA ASN A 223 -11.64 -0.76 1.12
C ASN A 223 -10.57 0.07 0.40
N LEU A 224 -9.39 -0.50 0.23
CA LEU A 224 -8.37 0.07 -0.64
C LEU A 224 -8.70 -0.19 -2.11
N ASN A 225 -8.19 0.68 -2.97
CA ASN A 225 -8.32 0.54 -4.40
C ASN A 225 -7.10 -0.20 -5.00
N PRO A 226 -7.21 -0.70 -6.24
CA PRO A 226 -6.10 -1.38 -6.90
C PRO A 226 -4.80 -0.57 -6.98
N TRP A 227 -4.86 0.73 -7.18
CA TRP A 227 -3.67 1.58 -7.26
C TRP A 227 -2.96 1.77 -5.91
N ASP A 228 -3.69 1.67 -4.77
CA ASP A 228 -3.13 1.73 -3.43
C ASP A 228 -2.27 0.48 -3.11
N THR A 229 -2.65 -0.67 -3.68
CA THR A 229 -2.13 -1.98 -3.27
C THR A 229 -1.23 -2.66 -4.30
N ALA A 230 -1.44 -2.44 -5.60
CA ALA A 230 -0.80 -3.21 -6.67
C ALA A 230 0.74 -3.26 -6.54
N ALA A 231 1.39 -2.13 -6.33
CA ALA A 231 2.84 -2.11 -6.17
C ALA A 231 3.28 -2.74 -4.84
N GLY A 232 2.59 -2.39 -3.75
CA GLY A 232 2.95 -2.82 -2.40
C GLY A 232 2.85 -4.33 -2.20
N VAL A 233 1.84 -4.99 -2.75
CA VAL A 233 1.65 -6.45 -2.61
C VAL A 233 2.76 -7.24 -3.31
N LEU A 234 3.27 -6.75 -4.44
CA LEU A 234 4.42 -7.36 -5.09
C LEU A 234 5.70 -7.16 -4.26
N LEU A 235 5.93 -5.94 -3.73
CA LEU A 235 7.08 -5.69 -2.86
C LEU A 235 7.10 -6.64 -1.66
N VAL A 236 5.97 -6.79 -0.97
CA VAL A 236 5.85 -7.70 0.19
C VAL A 236 6.15 -9.14 -0.19
N THR A 237 5.55 -9.64 -1.28
CA THR A 237 5.74 -11.03 -1.72
C THR A 237 7.19 -11.30 -2.15
N GLU A 238 7.79 -10.39 -2.91
CA GLU A 238 9.17 -10.53 -3.39
C GLU A 238 10.21 -10.35 -2.28
N ALA A 239 9.83 -9.70 -1.16
CA ALA A 239 10.64 -9.61 0.05
C ALA A 239 10.51 -10.83 0.98
N GLY A 240 9.69 -11.83 0.62
CA GLY A 240 9.44 -13.05 1.40
C GLY A 240 8.31 -12.92 2.43
N GLY A 241 7.51 -11.85 2.38
CA GLY A 241 6.29 -11.70 3.15
C GLY A 241 5.09 -12.43 2.55
N ARG A 242 3.92 -12.30 3.19
CA ARG A 242 2.67 -12.92 2.75
C ARG A 242 1.55 -11.88 2.69
N VAL A 243 0.68 -12.00 1.68
CA VAL A 243 -0.50 -11.14 1.50
C VAL A 243 -1.74 -12.02 1.34
N SER A 244 -2.84 -11.66 2.01
CA SER A 244 -4.14 -12.33 1.94
C SER A 244 -5.30 -11.35 2.19
N ASP A 245 -6.53 -11.85 2.10
CA ASP A 245 -7.67 -11.26 2.82
C ASP A 245 -7.59 -11.57 4.33
N PHE A 246 -8.54 -11.10 5.13
CA PHE A 246 -8.54 -11.33 6.57
C PHE A 246 -8.94 -12.77 6.97
N ALA A 247 -9.48 -13.55 6.05
CA ALA A 247 -9.74 -14.98 6.24
C ALA A 247 -8.53 -15.86 5.89
N GLY A 248 -7.44 -15.27 5.41
CA GLY A 248 -6.24 -15.98 4.96
C GLY A 248 -6.33 -16.52 3.53
N GLY A 249 -7.39 -16.12 2.78
CA GLY A 249 -7.60 -16.47 1.38
C GLY A 249 -6.70 -15.66 0.43
N ASN A 250 -6.73 -16.03 -0.85
CA ASN A 250 -5.94 -15.31 -1.86
C ASN A 250 -6.40 -13.87 -2.01
N PHE A 251 -5.47 -12.94 -1.85
CA PHE A 251 -5.71 -11.52 -2.11
C PHE A 251 -5.94 -11.29 -3.61
N LYS A 252 -6.91 -10.45 -3.91
CA LYS A 252 -7.16 -9.87 -5.23
C LYS A 252 -7.13 -8.36 -5.13
N LEU A 253 -6.73 -7.66 -6.20
CA LEU A 253 -6.61 -6.20 -6.21
C LEU A 253 -7.93 -5.47 -5.88
N GLU A 254 -9.06 -6.11 -6.17
CA GLU A 254 -10.40 -5.59 -5.90
C GLU A 254 -10.99 -6.07 -4.57
N SER A 255 -10.17 -6.78 -3.75
CA SER A 255 -10.60 -7.22 -2.42
C SER A 255 -10.86 -6.02 -1.52
N GLN A 256 -11.92 -6.16 -0.71
CA GLN A 256 -12.26 -5.14 0.30
C GLN A 256 -11.32 -5.16 1.51
N GLU A 257 -10.46 -6.16 1.61
CA GLU A 257 -9.59 -6.43 2.75
C GLU A 257 -8.19 -6.77 2.25
N VAL A 258 -7.19 -6.18 2.87
CA VAL A 258 -5.80 -6.54 2.66
C VAL A 258 -5.11 -6.77 4.00
N LEU A 259 -4.45 -7.92 4.13
CA LEU A 259 -3.52 -8.26 5.19
C LEU A 259 -2.18 -8.59 4.57
N ALA A 260 -1.17 -7.76 4.84
CA ALA A 260 0.21 -8.00 4.44
C ALA A 260 1.07 -8.18 5.70
N THR A 261 1.92 -9.19 5.72
CA THR A 261 2.77 -9.50 6.88
C THR A 261 4.17 -9.93 6.46
N ASN A 262 5.07 -10.07 7.43
CA ASN A 262 6.38 -10.68 7.23
C ASN A 262 6.33 -12.21 6.98
N GLY A 263 5.11 -12.81 6.94
CA GLY A 263 4.87 -14.23 6.75
C GLY A 263 4.90 -15.06 8.05
N LEU A 264 5.65 -14.65 9.06
CA LEU A 264 5.83 -15.42 10.29
C LEU A 264 4.65 -15.26 11.27
N ILE A 265 4.08 -14.06 11.35
CA ILE A 265 2.93 -13.76 12.22
C ILE A 265 1.59 -13.84 11.48
N HIS A 266 1.59 -14.25 10.21
CA HIS A 266 0.40 -14.17 9.34
C HIS A 266 -0.77 -14.99 9.88
N ASP A 267 -0.53 -16.25 10.21
CA ASP A 267 -1.59 -17.15 10.68
C ASP A 267 -2.13 -16.74 12.07
N GLU A 268 -1.27 -16.16 12.93
CA GLU A 268 -1.68 -15.57 14.22
C GLU A 268 -2.63 -14.38 13.99
N MET A 269 -2.31 -13.52 13.03
CA MET A 269 -3.17 -12.37 12.69
C MET A 269 -4.49 -12.82 12.07
N VAL A 270 -4.49 -13.78 11.15
CA VAL A 270 -5.72 -14.34 10.56
C VAL A 270 -6.62 -14.93 11.65
N ALA A 271 -6.07 -15.70 12.60
CA ALA A 271 -6.84 -16.24 13.71
C ALA A 271 -7.46 -15.12 14.57
N LEU A 272 -6.69 -14.06 14.85
CA LEU A 272 -7.20 -12.91 15.61
C LEU A 272 -8.32 -12.16 14.87
N PHE A 273 -8.20 -11.97 13.54
CA PHE A 273 -9.29 -11.41 12.73
C PHE A 273 -10.56 -12.24 12.83
N GLN A 274 -10.45 -13.57 12.73
CA GLN A 274 -11.60 -14.48 12.85
C GLN A 274 -12.26 -14.38 14.24
N ASP A 275 -11.47 -14.26 15.31
CA ASP A 275 -11.99 -14.08 16.67
C ASP A 275 -12.70 -12.73 16.81
N LEU A 276 -12.13 -11.66 16.29
CA LEU A 276 -12.71 -10.33 16.28
C LEU A 276 -14.06 -10.29 15.53
N PHE A 277 -14.12 -10.86 14.33
CA PHE A 277 -15.37 -10.94 13.56
C PHE A 277 -16.44 -11.80 14.27
N ALA A 278 -16.03 -12.82 15.02
CA ALA A 278 -16.94 -13.66 15.79
C ALA A 278 -17.31 -13.05 17.15
N GLY A 279 -16.76 -11.89 17.50
CA GLY A 279 -16.96 -11.24 18.81
C GLY A 279 -16.39 -12.03 19.98
N ARG A 280 -15.34 -12.83 19.73
CA ARG A 280 -14.67 -13.61 20.78
C ARG A 280 -13.44 -12.89 21.33
N ASP A 281 -13.17 -13.09 22.61
CA ASP A 281 -11.95 -12.63 23.29
C ASP A 281 -11.62 -11.14 23.10
N LEU A 282 -12.68 -10.32 22.99
CA LEU A 282 -12.52 -8.88 22.83
C LEU A 282 -12.21 -8.24 24.19
N ALA A 283 -11.13 -7.45 24.21
CA ALA A 283 -10.85 -6.58 25.34
C ALA A 283 -11.89 -5.45 25.42
N PRO A 284 -12.48 -5.18 26.59
CA PRO A 284 -13.43 -4.08 26.70
C PRO A 284 -12.72 -2.75 26.46
N ILE A 285 -13.36 -1.87 25.67
CA ILE A 285 -12.93 -0.47 25.58
C ILE A 285 -13.58 0.25 26.78
N PRO A 286 -12.79 0.73 27.76
CA PRO A 286 -13.35 1.40 28.93
C PRO A 286 -14.15 2.63 28.53
N SER A 287 -15.34 2.79 29.10
CA SER A 287 -16.13 4.01 28.95
C SER A 287 -15.41 5.19 29.63
N ALA A 288 -15.74 6.42 29.21
CA ALA A 288 -15.20 7.61 29.87
C ALA A 288 -15.50 7.65 31.40
N GLN A 289 -16.63 7.08 31.82
CA GLN A 289 -17.01 6.99 33.23
C GLN A 289 -16.16 5.99 33.99
N GLU A 290 -15.93 4.79 33.43
CA GLU A 290 -15.03 3.79 34.01
C GLU A 290 -13.61 4.32 34.10
N PHE A 291 -13.14 5.01 33.09
CA PHE A 291 -11.81 5.64 33.09
C PHE A 291 -11.70 6.74 34.17
N ALA A 292 -12.76 7.53 34.41
CA ALA A 292 -12.81 8.52 35.50
C ALA A 292 -12.75 7.86 36.88
N ALA A 293 -13.49 6.75 37.06
CA ALA A 293 -13.46 5.98 38.30
C ALA A 293 -12.08 5.37 38.59
N MET A 294 -11.43 4.78 37.57
CA MET A 294 -10.06 4.26 37.70
C MET A 294 -9.06 5.37 38.09
N ARG A 295 -9.18 6.55 37.48
CA ARG A 295 -8.33 7.71 37.81
C ARG A 295 -8.49 8.15 39.27
N GLU A 296 -9.71 8.13 39.81
CA GLU A 296 -9.94 8.46 41.20
C GLU A 296 -9.36 7.41 42.18
N LEU A 297 -9.43 6.12 41.81
CA LEU A 297 -8.84 5.04 42.62
C LEU A 297 -7.31 5.18 42.69
N ARG A 298 -6.66 5.44 41.53
CA ARG A 298 -5.21 5.70 41.48
C ARG A 298 -4.80 6.91 42.33
N ALA A 299 -5.59 7.99 42.27
CA ALA A 299 -5.31 9.19 43.06
C ALA A 299 -5.40 8.93 44.57
N LYS A 300 -6.15 7.90 44.98
CA LYS A 300 -6.29 7.45 46.38
C LYS A 300 -5.27 6.37 46.76
N GLY A 301 -4.42 5.94 45.87
CA GLY A 301 -3.43 4.86 46.08
C GLY A 301 -4.08 3.49 46.32
N LEU A 302 -5.24 3.25 45.71
CA LEU A 302 -6.05 2.02 45.88
C LEU A 302 -5.90 1.05 44.69
N GLU A 303 -4.91 1.25 43.82
CA GLU A 303 -4.45 0.35 42.75
C GLU A 303 -2.98 0.00 42.91
#